data_18c89175db4913b04653892e4c433169
#
_entry.id   18c89175db4913b04653892e4c433169
#
_cell.length_a   1.000
_cell.length_b   1.000
_cell.length_c   1.000
_cell.angle_alpha   90.00
_cell.angle_beta   90.00
_cell.angle_gamma   90.00
#
_symmetry.space_group_name_H-M   'P 1'
#
loop_
_entity.id
_entity.type
_entity.pdbx_description
1 polymer ?
#
loop_
_entity_poly.entity_id
_entity_poly.type
_entity_poly.pdbx_seq_one_letter_code
_entity_poly.pdbx_strand_id
1 'polypeptide(L)'
;RPASHRGDARRRDARPDDARRGPRGVAIALAALLVLGGIATVSILATSGDRGGVAQQQEVTVPEVAQRPVAEVVEELTSIGLEPVQTPAPHPQIPEGHVISSDPIAGKRLAVGSEISLVVSTGKPILSVPNVMGMSPADARLTLEEAGFQVVPENEARPSTPEDQDKVVDTEPGPGAQVPSDRPVRLTVGSGPEQLAVPDVVGQSAEPARATLEAAGFRVDTQRVDGTAPEGQVVGQSTAAGQTQLKGATITLQVSAGNRFVMPNLVGDTVEEALGKLERAGWRGDRGQLVELPQNDPDLSRVGQIWSQQPPVGEAGVNDQVVVRVIRFGLVPGPG
;
A
#
# COMPACT_ATOMS: atom_id res chain seq x y z
N ARG A 1 47.91 26.32 -2.47
CA ARG A 1 48.42 27.22 -3.51
C ARG A 1 48.71 26.44 -4.79
N PRO A 2 48.60 27.11 -5.94
CA PRO A 2 47.75 26.73 -7.06
C PRO A 2 48.55 26.53 -8.35
N ALA A 3 47.84 26.06 -9.39
CA ALA A 3 48.13 26.39 -10.79
C ALA A 3 46.90 25.91 -11.61
N SER A 4 46.03 26.74 -12.10
CA SER A 4 46.16 27.57 -13.33
C SER A 4 46.63 26.80 -14.55
N HIS A 5 45.70 26.55 -15.46
CA HIS A 5 45.98 26.85 -16.87
C HIS A 5 44.68 27.15 -17.66
N ARG A 6 44.72 28.32 -18.23
CA ARG A 6 43.86 28.89 -19.28
C ARG A 6 44.16 28.25 -20.63
N GLY A 7 43.21 28.40 -21.55
CA GLY A 7 43.34 28.26 -22.99
C GLY A 7 41.94 28.13 -23.56
N ASP A 8 41.26 29.06 -23.90
CA ASP A 8 41.24 30.11 -24.93
C ASP A 8 40.68 29.58 -26.27
N ALA A 9 39.54 30.15 -26.57
CA ALA A 9 38.95 30.63 -27.79
C ALA A 9 39.01 29.79 -29.11
N ARG A 10 37.86 29.57 -29.70
CA ARG A 10 37.52 30.14 -31.00
C ARG A 10 36.03 30.08 -31.31
N ARG A 11 35.51 31.27 -31.59
CA ARG A 11 34.26 31.61 -32.25
C ARG A 11 34.07 30.88 -33.56
N ARG A 12 32.82 30.55 -33.89
CA ARG A 12 32.24 30.86 -35.22
C ARG A 12 30.70 30.90 -35.09
N ASP A 13 30.24 32.07 -35.50
CA ASP A 13 28.85 32.45 -35.71
C ASP A 13 28.18 31.57 -36.76
N ALA A 14 26.92 31.25 -36.55
CA ALA A 14 25.83 31.26 -37.53
C ALA A 14 24.47 31.09 -36.87
N ARG A 15 23.69 32.16 -36.82
CA ARG A 15 22.23 32.18 -36.85
C ARG A 15 21.77 32.13 -38.31
N PRO A 16 20.50 31.96 -38.64
CA PRO A 16 19.27 31.72 -37.88
C PRO A 16 18.48 30.51 -38.40
N ASP A 17 17.43 30.07 -37.69
CA ASP A 17 16.07 30.10 -38.20
C ASP A 17 15.07 29.58 -37.18
N ASP A 18 14.05 30.37 -37.05
CA ASP A 18 12.81 30.15 -36.31
C ASP A 18 12.12 28.84 -36.64
N ALA A 19 11.83 28.02 -35.63
CA ALA A 19 10.69 27.14 -35.67
C ALA A 19 10.12 26.93 -34.27
N ARG A 20 9.22 27.80 -33.88
CA ARG A 20 8.28 27.63 -32.79
C ARG A 20 7.55 26.30 -32.97
N ARG A 21 7.84 25.29 -32.14
CA ARG A 21 6.96 24.14 -31.94
C ARG A 21 6.26 24.30 -30.59
N GLY A 22 5.04 24.81 -30.65
CA GLY A 22 4.10 24.75 -29.54
C GLY A 22 3.60 23.34 -29.28
N PRO A 23 3.02 23.08 -28.11
CA PRO A 23 2.57 21.75 -27.74
C PRO A 23 1.43 21.29 -28.63
N ARG A 24 1.59 20.10 -29.19
CA ARG A 24 0.54 19.45 -29.97
C ARG A 24 -0.54 18.98 -28.99
N GLY A 25 -1.56 19.82 -28.83
CA GLY A 25 -2.84 19.37 -28.35
C GLY A 25 -3.40 18.32 -29.31
N VAL A 26 -3.68 17.13 -28.82
CA VAL A 26 -4.43 16.12 -29.54
C VAL A 26 -5.87 16.63 -29.60
N ALA A 27 -6.19 17.34 -30.67
CA ALA A 27 -7.58 17.63 -31.02
C ALA A 27 -8.22 16.29 -31.41
N ILE A 28 -9.14 15.80 -30.59
CA ILE A 28 -10.07 14.75 -30.96
C ILE A 28 -10.94 15.36 -32.05
N ALA A 29 -10.61 15.07 -33.30
CA ALA A 29 -11.44 15.38 -34.44
C ALA A 29 -12.67 14.48 -34.35
N LEU A 30 -13.79 15.03 -33.95
CA LEU A 30 -15.11 14.52 -34.29
C LEU A 30 -15.21 14.55 -35.81
N ALA A 31 -14.91 13.41 -36.45
CA ALA A 31 -15.20 13.23 -37.87
C ALA A 31 -16.68 13.13 -38.05
N ALA A 32 -17.32 14.30 -38.22
CA ALA A 32 -18.61 14.34 -38.87
C ALA A 32 -18.41 13.97 -40.34
N LEU A 33 -18.69 12.72 -40.65
CA LEU A 33 -18.67 12.20 -42.01
C LEU A 33 -19.93 12.78 -42.69
N LEU A 34 -19.77 13.93 -43.34
CA LEU A 34 -20.75 14.42 -44.33
C LEU A 34 -20.65 13.50 -45.54
N VAL A 35 -21.53 12.51 -45.58
CA VAL A 35 -21.83 11.78 -46.82
C VAL A 35 -22.64 12.71 -47.72
N LEU A 36 -21.93 13.44 -48.58
CA LEU A 36 -22.52 14.08 -49.74
C LEU A 36 -22.91 12.99 -50.74
N GLY A 37 -24.14 12.50 -50.58
CA GLY A 37 -24.76 11.69 -51.59
C GLY A 37 -24.98 12.55 -52.84
N GLY A 38 -24.24 12.23 -53.92
CA GLY A 38 -24.40 12.89 -55.17
C GLY A 38 -25.80 12.67 -55.77
N ILE A 39 -26.54 13.75 -55.85
CA ILE A 39 -27.76 13.78 -56.65
C ILE A 39 -27.32 13.76 -58.12
N ALA A 40 -27.43 12.62 -58.77
CA ALA A 40 -27.37 12.52 -60.21
C ALA A 40 -28.68 13.09 -60.77
N THR A 41 -28.66 14.33 -61.18
CA THR A 41 -29.74 14.90 -61.95
C THR A 41 -29.73 14.33 -63.37
N VAL A 42 -30.54 13.33 -63.60
CA VAL A 42 -30.87 12.92 -64.96
C VAL A 42 -31.87 13.90 -65.52
N SER A 43 -31.42 14.87 -66.32
CA SER A 43 -32.32 15.71 -67.15
C SER A 43 -32.78 14.90 -68.33
N ILE A 44 -33.98 14.40 -68.30
CA ILE A 44 -34.64 13.86 -69.48
C ILE A 44 -35.47 15.00 -70.09
N LEU A 45 -34.96 15.51 -71.20
CA LEU A 45 -35.75 16.33 -72.09
C LEU A 45 -36.78 15.43 -72.77
N ALA A 46 -38.07 15.56 -72.34
CA ALA A 46 -39.13 14.95 -73.10
C ALA A 46 -40.03 16.06 -73.62
N THR A 47 -40.04 16.18 -74.93
CA THR A 47 -40.96 17.01 -75.71
C THR A 47 -42.37 16.44 -75.66
N SER A 48 -43.32 17.35 -75.45
CA SER A 48 -44.67 17.44 -75.97
C SER A 48 -45.66 16.27 -75.83
N GLY A 49 -46.72 16.56 -75.07
CA GLY A 49 -48.07 16.11 -75.44
C GLY A 49 -48.57 14.90 -74.65
N ASP A 50 -49.28 15.14 -73.69
CA ASP A 50 -50.63 14.67 -73.49
C ASP A 50 -51.04 14.73 -71.98
N ARG A 51 -52.29 15.00 -71.76
CA ARG A 51 -52.93 15.11 -70.48
C ARG A 51 -52.84 13.77 -69.75
N GLY A 52 -51.85 13.63 -68.93
CA GLY A 52 -51.74 12.52 -67.98
C GLY A 52 -51.79 13.08 -66.58
N GLY A 53 -52.70 12.56 -65.76
CA GLY A 53 -52.86 12.94 -64.37
C GLY A 53 -51.61 13.05 -63.61
N VAL A 54 -51.42 14.16 -62.93
CA VAL A 54 -50.42 14.28 -61.88
C VAL A 54 -50.72 13.17 -60.90
N ALA A 55 -49.89 12.09 -60.92
CA ALA A 55 -49.94 11.12 -59.84
C ALA A 55 -49.64 11.90 -58.55
N GLN A 56 -50.66 12.13 -57.76
CA GLN A 56 -50.46 12.67 -56.40
C GLN A 56 -49.58 11.70 -55.70
N GLN A 57 -48.30 12.01 -55.64
CA GLN A 57 -47.39 11.26 -54.74
C GLN A 57 -47.99 11.41 -53.36
N GLN A 58 -48.46 10.29 -52.82
CA GLN A 58 -48.99 10.26 -51.48
C GLN A 58 -47.84 10.64 -50.53
N GLU A 59 -47.92 11.81 -49.88
CA GLU A 59 -46.95 12.28 -48.91
C GLU A 59 -47.38 11.83 -47.53
N VAL A 60 -46.41 11.35 -46.74
CA VAL A 60 -46.55 11.01 -45.32
C VAL A 60 -45.68 11.92 -44.48
N THR A 61 -46.15 12.25 -43.29
CA THR A 61 -45.38 13.08 -42.37
C THR A 61 -44.57 12.18 -41.45
N VAL A 62 -43.27 12.47 -41.30
CA VAL A 62 -42.36 11.75 -40.40
C VAL A 62 -42.84 11.94 -38.96
N PRO A 63 -43.17 10.85 -38.22
CA PRO A 63 -43.57 10.93 -36.83
C PRO A 63 -42.37 11.26 -35.91
N GLU A 64 -42.68 11.59 -34.64
CA GLU A 64 -41.64 11.74 -33.62
C GLU A 64 -41.09 10.36 -33.23
N VAL A 65 -39.77 10.16 -33.44
CA VAL A 65 -39.12 8.87 -33.28
C VAL A 65 -37.98 8.88 -32.23
N ALA A 66 -37.55 10.07 -31.82
CA ALA A 66 -36.45 10.21 -30.90
C ALA A 66 -36.72 9.53 -29.54
N GLN A 67 -35.72 8.89 -28.98
CA GLN A 67 -35.74 8.17 -27.69
C GLN A 67 -36.71 6.99 -27.60
N ARG A 68 -37.30 6.58 -28.70
CA ARG A 68 -38.22 5.43 -28.76
C ARG A 68 -37.47 4.15 -29.15
N PRO A 69 -37.98 2.98 -28.74
CA PRO A 69 -37.41 1.69 -29.17
C PRO A 69 -37.39 1.58 -30.68
N VAL A 70 -36.25 1.21 -31.27
CA VAL A 70 -36.10 1.15 -32.74
C VAL A 70 -37.07 0.17 -33.39
N ALA A 71 -37.40 -0.92 -32.73
CA ALA A 71 -38.34 -1.93 -33.25
C ALA A 71 -39.74 -1.33 -33.50
N GLU A 72 -40.25 -0.56 -32.55
CA GLU A 72 -41.56 0.13 -32.67
C GLU A 72 -41.53 1.18 -33.76
N VAL A 73 -40.41 1.94 -33.82
CA VAL A 73 -40.23 3.01 -34.82
C VAL A 73 -40.19 2.44 -36.24
N VAL A 74 -39.47 1.35 -36.44
CA VAL A 74 -39.35 0.65 -37.73
C VAL A 74 -40.72 0.14 -38.20
N GLU A 75 -41.49 -0.47 -37.30
CA GLU A 75 -42.85 -0.94 -37.59
C GLU A 75 -43.78 0.20 -37.98
N GLU A 76 -43.80 1.30 -37.23
CA GLU A 76 -44.60 2.49 -37.50
C GLU A 76 -44.21 3.12 -38.83
N LEU A 77 -42.92 3.36 -39.09
CA LEU A 77 -42.46 3.99 -40.34
C LEU A 77 -42.77 3.11 -41.56
N THR A 78 -42.60 1.79 -41.44
CA THR A 78 -42.96 0.86 -42.50
C THR A 78 -44.45 0.83 -42.74
N SER A 79 -45.27 0.91 -41.69
CA SER A 79 -46.75 0.94 -41.82
C SER A 79 -47.30 2.15 -42.58
N ILE A 80 -46.60 3.29 -42.50
CA ILE A 80 -46.94 4.51 -43.23
C ILE A 80 -46.24 4.60 -44.60
N GLY A 81 -45.47 3.55 -44.98
CA GLY A 81 -44.87 3.42 -46.30
C GLY A 81 -43.51 4.08 -46.46
N LEU A 82 -42.78 4.34 -45.39
CA LEU A 82 -41.38 4.78 -45.43
C LEU A 82 -40.43 3.58 -45.29
N GLU A 83 -39.21 3.74 -45.81
CA GLU A 83 -38.14 2.72 -45.76
C GLU A 83 -37.08 3.11 -44.73
N PRO A 84 -37.14 2.62 -43.47
CA PRO A 84 -36.18 2.98 -42.45
C PRO A 84 -34.82 2.25 -42.63
N VAL A 85 -33.74 3.04 -42.65
CA VAL A 85 -32.33 2.56 -42.66
C VAL A 85 -31.68 2.90 -41.31
N GLN A 86 -31.09 1.91 -40.66
CA GLN A 86 -30.50 2.06 -39.32
C GLN A 86 -28.99 2.27 -39.43
N THR A 87 -28.49 3.27 -38.70
CA THR A 87 -27.07 3.55 -38.54
C THR A 87 -26.72 3.50 -37.03
N PRO A 88 -25.87 2.59 -36.56
CA PRO A 88 -25.53 2.51 -35.16
C PRO A 88 -24.60 3.63 -34.73
N ALA A 89 -24.81 4.23 -33.56
CA ALA A 89 -23.94 5.20 -32.94
C ALA A 89 -23.97 5.11 -31.42
N PRO A 90 -22.84 5.31 -30.70
CA PRO A 90 -22.85 5.37 -29.25
C PRO A 90 -23.53 6.67 -28.78
N HIS A 91 -24.22 6.58 -27.62
CA HIS A 91 -24.86 7.76 -27.03
C HIS A 91 -24.80 7.68 -25.50
N PRO A 92 -24.36 8.76 -24.79
CA PRO A 92 -24.12 8.69 -23.34
C PRO A 92 -25.37 8.53 -22.49
N GLN A 93 -26.53 8.95 -22.99
CA GLN A 93 -27.80 9.01 -22.24
C GLN A 93 -28.91 8.15 -22.81
N ILE A 94 -28.89 7.89 -24.13
CA ILE A 94 -29.95 7.10 -24.78
C ILE A 94 -29.62 5.62 -24.69
N PRO A 95 -30.50 4.78 -24.13
CA PRO A 95 -30.25 3.34 -24.00
C PRO A 95 -30.01 2.67 -25.35
N GLU A 96 -29.30 1.56 -25.32
CA GLU A 96 -29.08 0.70 -26.48
C GLU A 96 -30.42 0.30 -27.12
N GLY A 97 -30.48 0.28 -28.47
CA GLY A 97 -31.67 -0.08 -29.20
C GLY A 97 -32.75 1.02 -29.30
N HIS A 98 -32.45 2.23 -28.84
CA HIS A 98 -33.35 3.39 -28.99
C HIS A 98 -32.83 4.35 -30.06
N VAL A 99 -33.76 5.03 -30.71
CA VAL A 99 -33.45 6.00 -31.78
C VAL A 99 -32.88 7.28 -31.15
N ILE A 100 -31.72 7.70 -31.65
CA ILE A 100 -31.07 8.98 -31.27
C ILE A 100 -31.71 10.12 -32.09
N SER A 101 -31.77 9.93 -33.40
CA SER A 101 -32.28 10.92 -34.32
C SER A 101 -32.74 10.28 -35.63
N SER A 102 -33.51 11.02 -36.41
CA SER A 102 -33.86 10.64 -37.78
C SER A 102 -33.50 11.74 -38.77
N ASP A 103 -33.21 11.36 -40.00
CA ASP A 103 -33.06 12.27 -41.12
C ASP A 103 -33.84 11.72 -42.31
N PRO A 104 -34.89 12.45 -42.78
CA PRO A 104 -35.40 13.75 -42.30
C PRO A 104 -35.99 13.73 -40.88
N ILE A 105 -35.97 14.91 -40.25
CA ILE A 105 -36.49 15.08 -38.86
C ILE A 105 -38.01 14.97 -38.83
N ALA A 106 -38.58 14.72 -37.65
CA ALA A 106 -40.02 14.68 -37.41
C ALA A 106 -40.75 15.95 -37.95
N GLY A 107 -41.97 15.75 -38.47
CA GLY A 107 -42.77 16.79 -39.06
C GLY A 107 -42.48 17.10 -40.56
N LYS A 108 -41.43 16.56 -41.14
CA LYS A 108 -41.16 16.66 -42.60
C LYS A 108 -42.12 15.77 -43.37
N ARG A 109 -42.48 16.19 -44.60
CA ARG A 109 -43.28 15.39 -45.53
C ARG A 109 -42.38 14.68 -46.52
N LEU A 110 -42.59 13.41 -46.67
CA LEU A 110 -41.87 12.52 -47.60
C LEU A 110 -42.87 11.80 -48.51
N ALA A 111 -42.46 11.49 -49.73
CA ALA A 111 -43.25 10.62 -50.58
C ALA A 111 -43.23 9.18 -50.03
N VAL A 112 -44.34 8.47 -50.18
CA VAL A 112 -44.40 7.02 -49.86
C VAL A 112 -43.30 6.28 -50.64
N GLY A 113 -42.56 5.36 -49.99
CA GLY A 113 -41.37 4.69 -50.51
C GLY A 113 -40.07 5.44 -50.33
N SER A 114 -40.08 6.61 -49.66
CA SER A 114 -38.86 7.33 -49.37
C SER A 114 -38.07 6.68 -48.24
N GLU A 115 -36.73 6.69 -48.33
CA GLU A 115 -35.82 6.27 -47.29
C GLU A 115 -35.77 7.29 -46.16
N ILE A 116 -35.74 6.82 -44.91
CA ILE A 116 -35.50 7.61 -43.73
C ILE A 116 -34.34 6.98 -42.91
N SER A 117 -33.28 7.74 -42.66
CA SER A 117 -32.16 7.31 -41.87
C SER A 117 -32.47 7.44 -40.38
N LEU A 118 -32.28 6.38 -39.62
CA LEU A 118 -32.39 6.32 -38.17
C LEU A 118 -31.05 6.11 -37.54
N VAL A 119 -30.59 7.03 -36.70
CA VAL A 119 -29.42 6.82 -35.86
C VAL A 119 -29.85 6.09 -34.60
N VAL A 120 -29.33 4.87 -34.37
CA VAL A 120 -29.73 3.99 -33.28
C VAL A 120 -28.63 3.89 -32.27
N SER A 121 -28.97 4.09 -31.00
CA SER A 121 -28.01 4.02 -29.91
C SER A 121 -27.46 2.59 -29.72
N THR A 122 -26.13 2.48 -29.64
CA THR A 122 -25.43 1.29 -29.20
C THR A 122 -25.07 1.32 -27.71
N GLY A 123 -25.71 2.23 -26.96
CA GLY A 123 -25.44 2.46 -25.55
C GLY A 123 -24.27 3.43 -25.33
N LYS A 124 -23.72 3.38 -24.15
CA LYS A 124 -22.65 4.29 -23.75
C LYS A 124 -21.35 4.03 -24.50
N PRO A 125 -20.57 5.08 -24.79
CA PRO A 125 -19.27 4.90 -25.43
C PRO A 125 -18.37 3.93 -24.65
N ILE A 126 -17.72 3.02 -25.36
CA ILE A 126 -16.69 2.16 -24.78
C ILE A 126 -15.35 2.89 -24.86
N LEU A 127 -14.69 3.05 -23.73
CA LEU A 127 -13.38 3.70 -23.59
C LEU A 127 -12.34 2.71 -23.09
N SER A 128 -11.09 2.92 -23.46
CA SER A 128 -9.95 2.14 -22.94
C SER A 128 -9.38 2.82 -21.72
N VAL A 129 -9.24 2.09 -20.60
CA VAL A 129 -8.66 2.62 -19.35
C VAL A 129 -7.19 2.96 -19.57
N PRO A 130 -6.76 4.22 -19.34
CA PRO A 130 -5.36 4.61 -19.42
C PRO A 130 -4.49 3.88 -18.40
N ASN A 131 -3.21 3.72 -18.72
CA ASN A 131 -2.24 3.21 -17.74
C ASN A 131 -1.79 4.35 -16.82
N VAL A 132 -2.18 4.27 -15.56
CA VAL A 132 -1.86 5.23 -14.50
C VAL A 132 -0.99 4.63 -13.39
N MET A 133 -0.44 3.43 -13.63
CA MET A 133 0.42 2.74 -12.67
C MET A 133 1.67 3.57 -12.37
N GLY A 134 2.06 3.66 -11.10
CA GLY A 134 3.22 4.42 -10.63
C GLY A 134 3.02 5.94 -10.54
N MET A 135 1.87 6.46 -10.94
CA MET A 135 1.53 7.87 -10.78
C MET A 135 1.10 8.19 -9.35
N SER A 136 1.13 9.47 -8.97
CA SER A 136 0.44 9.91 -7.76
C SER A 136 -1.08 9.73 -7.92
N PRO A 137 -1.85 9.51 -6.84
CA PRO A 137 -3.30 9.38 -6.93
C PRO A 137 -3.99 10.61 -7.54
N ALA A 138 -3.41 11.79 -7.36
CA ALA A 138 -3.95 13.03 -7.92
C ALA A 138 -3.76 13.09 -9.44
N ASP A 139 -2.56 12.78 -9.94
CA ASP A 139 -2.27 12.77 -11.38
C ASP A 139 -3.01 11.65 -12.09
N ALA A 140 -3.10 10.48 -11.45
CA ALA A 140 -3.86 9.34 -11.97
C ALA A 140 -5.35 9.68 -12.13
N ARG A 141 -5.94 10.35 -11.13
CA ARG A 141 -7.32 10.80 -11.17
C ARG A 141 -7.55 11.77 -12.33
N LEU A 142 -6.70 12.78 -12.45
CA LEU A 142 -6.77 13.75 -13.53
C LEU A 142 -6.68 13.07 -14.92
N THR A 143 -5.73 12.16 -15.10
CA THR A 143 -5.55 11.40 -16.35
C THR A 143 -6.78 10.57 -16.71
N LEU A 144 -7.41 9.93 -15.72
CA LEU A 144 -8.62 9.14 -15.93
C LEU A 144 -9.84 10.02 -16.25
N GLU A 145 -10.00 11.15 -15.55
CA GLU A 145 -11.06 12.12 -15.78
C GLU A 145 -10.94 12.77 -17.17
N GLU A 146 -9.73 13.13 -17.60
CA GLU A 146 -9.47 13.62 -18.96
C GLU A 146 -9.78 12.58 -20.03
N ALA A 147 -9.62 11.29 -19.73
CA ALA A 147 -10.02 10.20 -20.61
C ALA A 147 -11.53 9.91 -20.59
N GLY A 148 -12.31 10.63 -19.78
CA GLY A 148 -13.77 10.52 -19.71
C GLY A 148 -14.29 9.50 -18.69
N PHE A 149 -13.45 9.02 -17.77
CA PHE A 149 -13.87 8.12 -16.71
C PHE A 149 -14.26 8.86 -15.44
N GLN A 150 -15.17 8.25 -14.69
CA GLN A 150 -15.41 8.63 -13.29
C GLN A 150 -14.46 7.85 -12.39
N VAL A 151 -13.84 8.52 -11.42
CA VAL A 151 -12.96 7.88 -10.46
C VAL A 151 -13.61 7.84 -9.08
N VAL A 152 -13.58 6.67 -8.44
CA VAL A 152 -14.08 6.53 -7.06
C VAL A 152 -13.31 7.48 -6.14
N PRO A 153 -13.98 8.30 -5.30
CA PRO A 153 -13.30 9.28 -4.45
C PRO A 153 -12.32 8.66 -3.46
N GLU A 154 -12.65 7.48 -2.95
CA GLU A 154 -11.88 6.75 -1.96
C GLU A 154 -10.88 5.81 -2.66
N ASN A 155 -9.62 5.91 -2.27
CA ASN A 155 -8.59 4.99 -2.74
C ASN A 155 -8.50 3.80 -1.79
N GLU A 156 -8.29 2.61 -2.32
CA GLU A 156 -7.92 1.45 -1.52
C GLU A 156 -6.42 1.49 -1.21
N ALA A 157 -6.03 1.14 0.02
CA ALA A 157 -4.62 1.02 0.40
C ALA A 157 -4.20 -0.44 0.38
N ARG A 158 -3.03 -0.74 -0.19
CA ARG A 158 -2.44 -2.08 -0.20
C ARG A 158 -0.95 -2.01 0.13
N PRO A 159 -0.43 -2.93 0.97
CA PRO A 159 1.01 -3.03 1.19
C PRO A 159 1.78 -3.12 -0.13
N SER A 160 2.87 -2.40 -0.23
CA SER A 160 3.67 -2.26 -1.44
C SER A 160 5.16 -2.18 -1.12
N THR A 161 5.99 -2.05 -2.16
CA THR A 161 7.41 -1.72 -1.97
C THR A 161 7.56 -0.28 -1.45
N PRO A 162 8.72 0.10 -0.87
CA PRO A 162 8.97 1.49 -0.49
C PRO A 162 8.90 2.46 -1.67
N GLU A 163 9.26 1.99 -2.88
CA GLU A 163 9.27 2.80 -4.11
C GLU A 163 7.86 3.10 -4.63
N ASP A 164 6.90 2.22 -4.29
CA ASP A 164 5.50 2.34 -4.69
C ASP A 164 4.63 2.98 -3.62
N GLN A 165 5.23 3.40 -2.51
CA GLN A 165 4.51 4.11 -1.46
C GLN A 165 3.89 5.40 -2.02
N ASP A 166 2.63 5.65 -1.68
CA ASP A 166 1.82 6.78 -2.15
C ASP A 166 1.65 6.86 -3.67
N LYS A 167 1.86 5.74 -4.40
CA LYS A 167 1.61 5.62 -5.84
C LYS A 167 0.50 4.63 -6.14
N VAL A 168 -0.11 4.78 -7.31
CA VAL A 168 -1.10 3.82 -7.81
C VAL A 168 -0.41 2.51 -8.16
N VAL A 169 -0.81 1.44 -7.49
CA VAL A 169 -0.27 0.09 -7.67
C VAL A 169 -1.26 -0.84 -8.38
N ASP A 170 -2.52 -0.43 -8.49
CA ASP A 170 -3.54 -1.18 -9.22
C ASP A 170 -4.74 -0.29 -9.55
N THR A 171 -5.50 -0.68 -10.58
CA THR A 171 -6.77 -0.04 -10.92
C THR A 171 -7.82 -1.09 -11.25
N GLU A 172 -9.06 -0.83 -10.90
CA GLU A 172 -10.19 -1.66 -11.29
C GLU A 172 -11.27 -0.79 -11.96
N PRO A 173 -11.52 -0.98 -13.27
CA PRO A 173 -10.91 -1.92 -14.23
C PRO A 173 -9.42 -1.64 -14.50
N GLY A 174 -8.68 -2.69 -14.88
CA GLY A 174 -7.24 -2.60 -15.13
C GLY A 174 -6.88 -1.79 -16.39
N PRO A 175 -5.61 -1.40 -16.54
CA PRO A 175 -5.13 -0.65 -17.70
C PRO A 175 -5.43 -1.39 -19.01
N GLY A 176 -5.89 -0.65 -20.03
CA GLY A 176 -6.26 -1.20 -21.34
C GLY A 176 -7.61 -1.90 -21.41
N ALA A 177 -8.32 -2.07 -20.28
CA ALA A 177 -9.68 -2.62 -20.29
C ALA A 177 -10.62 -1.71 -21.08
N GLN A 178 -11.44 -2.31 -21.92
CA GLN A 178 -12.47 -1.61 -22.66
C GLN A 178 -13.78 -1.68 -21.91
N VAL A 179 -14.23 -0.56 -21.39
CA VAL A 179 -15.42 -0.49 -20.54
C VAL A 179 -16.29 0.72 -20.89
N PRO A 180 -17.60 0.67 -20.58
CA PRO A 180 -18.47 1.83 -20.75
C PRO A 180 -17.96 3.05 -19.96
N SER A 181 -18.12 4.23 -20.53
CA SER A 181 -17.62 5.50 -19.97
C SER A 181 -18.16 5.85 -18.59
N ASP A 182 -19.27 5.26 -18.18
CA ASP A 182 -19.88 5.46 -16.86
C ASP A 182 -19.44 4.45 -15.82
N ARG A 183 -18.63 3.47 -16.20
CA ARG A 183 -18.06 2.53 -15.23
C ARG A 183 -16.97 3.25 -14.44
N PRO A 184 -17.16 3.40 -13.12
CA PRO A 184 -16.15 4.09 -12.32
C PRO A 184 -14.86 3.26 -12.22
N VAL A 185 -13.75 3.96 -12.20
CA VAL A 185 -12.42 3.37 -11.99
C VAL A 185 -12.03 3.56 -10.52
N ARG A 186 -11.64 2.48 -9.88
CA ARG A 186 -11.10 2.46 -8.52
C ARG A 186 -9.59 2.45 -8.58
N LEU A 187 -8.96 3.24 -7.72
CA LEU A 187 -7.51 3.27 -7.55
C LEU A 187 -7.11 2.51 -6.30
N THR A 188 -6.10 1.66 -6.42
CA THR A 188 -5.40 1.07 -5.28
C THR A 188 -4.05 1.74 -5.15
N VAL A 189 -3.77 2.29 -3.97
CA VAL A 189 -2.56 3.05 -3.66
C VAL A 189 -1.65 2.23 -2.75
N GLY A 190 -0.36 2.24 -3.03
CA GLY A 190 0.63 1.59 -2.19
C GLY A 190 0.75 2.28 -0.84
N SER A 191 0.61 1.53 0.24
CA SER A 191 0.81 2.01 1.62
C SER A 191 2.26 1.88 2.11
N GLY A 192 3.17 1.47 1.21
CA GLY A 192 4.52 1.08 1.58
C GLY A 192 4.58 -0.32 2.21
N PRO A 193 5.74 -0.71 2.75
CA PRO A 193 5.93 -2.03 3.32
C PRO A 193 5.02 -2.28 4.54
N GLU A 194 4.51 -3.49 4.63
CA GLU A 194 3.66 -3.90 5.74
C GLU A 194 4.41 -3.76 7.06
N GLN A 195 3.81 -3.03 8.01
CA GLN A 195 4.31 -2.84 9.36
C GLN A 195 3.42 -3.57 10.36
N LEU A 196 4.05 -4.24 11.31
CA LEU A 196 3.39 -5.05 12.32
C LEU A 196 3.81 -4.57 13.72
N ALA A 197 2.87 -4.59 14.66
CA ALA A 197 3.19 -4.29 16.05
C ALA A 197 3.94 -5.45 16.69
N VAL A 198 5.04 -5.15 17.41
CA VAL A 198 5.86 -6.15 18.09
C VAL A 198 5.15 -6.61 19.38
N PRO A 199 4.87 -7.92 19.55
CA PRO A 199 4.30 -8.46 20.77
C PRO A 199 5.23 -8.31 21.98
N ASP A 200 4.66 -8.26 23.19
CA ASP A 200 5.41 -8.37 24.42
C ASP A 200 5.69 -9.85 24.74
N VAL A 201 6.98 -10.18 24.81
CA VAL A 201 7.44 -11.54 25.12
C VAL A 201 8.42 -11.55 26.30
N VAL A 202 8.63 -10.41 26.94
CA VAL A 202 9.48 -10.32 28.14
C VAL A 202 8.85 -11.11 29.27
N GLY A 203 9.65 -11.88 29.98
CA GLY A 203 9.18 -12.76 31.06
C GLY A 203 8.77 -14.17 30.61
N GLN A 204 8.58 -14.40 29.30
CA GLN A 204 8.28 -15.74 28.76
C GLN A 204 9.55 -16.60 28.65
N SER A 205 9.39 -17.91 28.49
CA SER A 205 10.48 -18.77 28.07
C SER A 205 10.83 -18.52 26.59
N ALA A 206 12.09 -18.73 26.21
CA ALA A 206 12.62 -18.39 24.88
C ALA A 206 11.84 -19.04 23.73
N GLU A 207 11.47 -20.32 23.83
CA GLU A 207 10.75 -21.03 22.76
C GLU A 207 9.32 -20.50 22.54
N PRO A 208 8.45 -20.34 23.57
CA PRO A 208 7.16 -19.68 23.39
C PRO A 208 7.26 -18.24 22.86
N ALA A 209 8.26 -17.47 23.35
CA ALA A 209 8.53 -16.11 22.90
C ALA A 209 8.88 -16.06 21.41
N ARG A 210 9.76 -16.97 20.95
CA ARG A 210 10.11 -17.15 19.55
C ARG A 210 8.87 -17.44 18.72
N ALA A 211 8.08 -18.45 19.10
CA ALA A 211 6.88 -18.84 18.39
C ALA A 211 5.86 -17.67 18.27
N THR A 212 5.73 -16.88 19.33
CA THR A 212 4.84 -15.70 19.34
C THR A 212 5.28 -14.64 18.33
N LEU A 213 6.58 -14.33 18.28
CA LEU A 213 7.12 -13.33 17.34
C LEU A 213 7.11 -13.83 15.90
N GLU A 214 7.41 -15.12 15.66
CA GLU A 214 7.36 -15.73 14.32
C GLU A 214 5.92 -15.77 13.80
N ALA A 215 4.95 -16.12 14.65
CA ALA A 215 3.53 -16.07 14.29
C ALA A 215 3.05 -14.63 13.99
N ALA A 216 3.65 -13.64 14.63
CA ALA A 216 3.40 -12.23 14.34
C ALA A 216 4.13 -11.72 13.07
N GLY A 217 4.91 -12.58 12.38
CA GLY A 217 5.57 -12.24 11.11
C GLY A 217 6.97 -11.68 11.23
N PHE A 218 7.64 -11.81 12.37
CA PHE A 218 9.02 -11.40 12.61
C PHE A 218 10.01 -12.56 12.49
N ARG A 219 11.26 -12.24 12.26
CA ARG A 219 12.38 -13.17 12.46
C ARG A 219 12.90 -13.02 13.88
N VAL A 220 13.38 -14.11 14.47
CA VAL A 220 13.86 -14.07 15.85
C VAL A 220 15.31 -14.52 15.92
N ASP A 221 16.14 -13.69 16.53
CA ASP A 221 17.48 -14.03 16.97
C ASP A 221 17.51 -14.06 18.50
N THR A 222 18.46 -14.82 19.07
CA THR A 222 18.57 -14.96 20.52
C THR A 222 19.99 -14.67 20.97
N GLN A 223 20.12 -13.78 21.93
CA GLN A 223 21.39 -13.46 22.59
C GLN A 223 21.30 -13.88 24.05
N ARG A 224 22.23 -14.77 24.46
CA ARG A 224 22.34 -15.17 25.86
C ARG A 224 23.03 -14.07 26.65
N VAL A 225 22.44 -13.67 27.75
CA VAL A 225 22.97 -12.63 28.63
C VAL A 225 23.06 -13.15 30.08
N ASP A 226 24.06 -12.68 30.81
CA ASP A 226 24.15 -12.95 32.24
C ASP A 226 22.95 -12.32 32.96
N GLY A 227 22.39 -13.03 33.95
CA GLY A 227 21.26 -12.50 34.67
C GLY A 227 20.81 -13.38 35.85
N THR A 228 20.04 -12.77 36.72
CA THR A 228 19.43 -13.39 37.89
C THR A 228 18.08 -14.06 37.59
N ALA A 229 17.48 -13.76 36.45
CA ALA A 229 16.26 -14.43 36.00
C ALA A 229 16.52 -15.91 35.71
N PRO A 230 15.50 -16.77 35.77
CA PRO A 230 15.66 -18.20 35.43
C PRO A 230 16.30 -18.41 34.06
N GLU A 231 17.11 -19.46 33.95
CA GLU A 231 17.72 -19.81 32.68
C GLU A 231 16.70 -20.06 31.61
N GLY A 232 16.90 -19.47 30.42
CA GLY A 232 16.01 -19.60 29.29
C GLY A 232 14.83 -18.57 29.30
N GLN A 233 14.73 -17.72 30.32
CA GLN A 233 13.72 -16.66 30.35
C GLN A 233 14.17 -15.43 29.55
N VAL A 234 13.26 -14.86 28.77
CA VAL A 234 13.48 -13.60 28.04
C VAL A 234 13.46 -12.44 29.03
N VAL A 235 14.58 -11.73 29.10
CA VAL A 235 14.76 -10.56 29.99
C VAL A 235 14.69 -9.24 29.21
N GLY A 236 14.72 -9.29 27.88
CA GLY A 236 14.61 -8.13 27.03
C GLY A 236 14.39 -8.50 25.56
N GLN A 237 13.88 -7.55 24.81
CA GLN A 237 13.73 -7.63 23.37
C GLN A 237 14.26 -6.34 22.70
N SER A 238 14.85 -6.45 21.51
CA SER A 238 15.53 -5.33 20.83
C SER A 238 14.59 -4.20 20.43
N THR A 239 13.32 -4.52 20.25
CA THR A 239 12.26 -3.55 19.96
C THR A 239 11.19 -3.66 21.03
N ALA A 240 10.80 -2.55 21.61
CA ALA A 240 9.81 -2.54 22.68
C ALA A 240 8.43 -3.05 22.20
N ALA A 241 7.70 -3.70 23.09
CA ALA A 241 6.33 -4.13 22.84
C ALA A 241 5.44 -2.96 22.39
N GLY A 242 4.56 -3.21 21.41
CA GLY A 242 3.66 -2.22 20.83
C GLY A 242 4.29 -1.27 19.80
N GLN A 243 5.60 -1.24 19.66
CA GLN A 243 6.25 -0.52 18.55
C GLN A 243 6.03 -1.25 17.23
N THR A 244 5.91 -0.51 16.14
CA THR A 244 5.77 -1.09 14.79
C THR A 244 7.13 -1.33 14.15
N GLN A 245 7.24 -2.46 13.48
CA GLN A 245 8.40 -2.84 12.68
C GLN A 245 7.94 -3.44 11.35
N LEU A 246 8.82 -3.42 10.36
CA LEU A 246 8.55 -4.05 9.07
C LEU A 246 8.33 -5.56 9.25
N LYS A 247 7.35 -6.10 8.55
CA LYS A 247 7.15 -7.54 8.46
C LYS A 247 8.43 -8.23 8.01
N GLY A 248 8.84 -9.28 8.72
CA GLY A 248 10.09 -9.99 8.48
C GLY A 248 11.35 -9.32 9.07
N ALA A 249 11.19 -8.21 9.82
CA ALA A 249 12.30 -7.65 10.60
C ALA A 249 12.78 -8.63 11.66
N THR A 250 14.07 -8.56 12.02
CA THR A 250 14.65 -9.43 13.06
C THR A 250 14.51 -8.77 14.43
N ILE A 251 13.89 -9.48 15.36
CA ILE A 251 13.81 -9.10 16.77
C ILE A 251 14.79 -9.97 17.54
N THR A 252 15.74 -9.35 18.26
CA THR A 252 16.69 -10.05 19.10
C THR A 252 16.14 -10.16 20.51
N LEU A 253 16.06 -11.40 21.02
CA LEU A 253 15.66 -11.70 22.38
C LEU A 253 16.91 -11.83 23.27
N GLN A 254 16.94 -11.11 24.36
CA GLN A 254 17.93 -11.31 25.43
C GLN A 254 17.40 -12.39 26.36
N VAL A 255 18.11 -13.51 26.40
CA VAL A 255 17.72 -14.71 27.17
C VAL A 255 18.67 -14.89 28.35
N SER A 256 18.10 -14.94 29.54
CA SER A 256 18.91 -15.14 30.76
C SER A 256 19.69 -16.45 30.73
N ALA A 257 20.94 -16.36 31.10
CA ALA A 257 21.81 -17.54 31.35
C ALA A 257 21.51 -18.18 32.72
N GLY A 258 20.77 -17.52 33.58
CA GLY A 258 20.49 -18.01 34.95
C GLY A 258 21.74 -18.23 35.78
N ASN A 259 22.83 -17.51 35.47
CA ASN A 259 24.15 -17.69 36.00
C ASN A 259 24.53 -16.65 37.04
N ARG A 260 23.60 -15.78 37.41
CA ARG A 260 23.78 -14.79 38.48
C ARG A 260 22.73 -14.94 39.56
N PHE A 261 23.08 -14.49 40.76
CA PHE A 261 22.17 -14.36 41.90
C PHE A 261 22.43 -13.07 42.64
N VAL A 262 21.49 -12.66 43.48
CA VAL A 262 21.67 -11.48 44.32
C VAL A 262 22.34 -11.91 45.61
N MET A 263 23.62 -11.55 45.77
CA MET A 263 24.40 -11.83 46.97
C MET A 263 23.75 -11.16 48.19
N PRO A 264 23.30 -11.94 49.20
CA PRO A 264 22.72 -11.38 50.39
C PRO A 264 23.80 -10.75 51.29
N ASN A 265 23.35 -9.93 52.24
CA ASN A 265 24.23 -9.47 53.31
C ASN A 265 24.42 -10.59 54.30
N LEU A 266 25.68 -11.01 54.48
CA LEU A 266 26.14 -12.07 55.37
C LEU A 266 26.81 -11.51 56.62
N VAL A 267 27.10 -10.21 56.68
CA VAL A 267 27.79 -9.58 57.83
C VAL A 267 26.89 -9.66 59.07
N GLY A 268 27.47 -10.18 60.15
CA GLY A 268 26.78 -10.43 61.42
C GLY A 268 26.19 -11.84 61.57
N ASP A 269 26.12 -12.62 60.46
CA ASP A 269 25.64 -14.00 60.52
C ASP A 269 26.76 -14.95 60.98
N THR A 270 26.37 -16.10 61.46
CA THR A 270 27.26 -17.26 61.54
C THR A 270 27.47 -17.88 60.15
N VAL A 271 28.51 -18.71 60.01
CA VAL A 271 28.79 -19.38 58.72
C VAL A 271 27.60 -20.27 58.27
N GLU A 272 26.94 -20.92 59.20
CA GLU A 272 25.80 -21.78 58.90
C GLU A 272 24.56 -21.00 58.41
N GLU A 273 24.28 -19.89 59.09
CA GLU A 273 23.20 -18.96 58.62
C GLU A 273 23.49 -18.35 57.28
N ALA A 274 24.77 -18.00 57.00
CA ALA A 274 25.26 -17.49 55.74
C ALA A 274 25.05 -18.50 54.62
N LEU A 275 25.40 -19.76 54.82
CA LEU A 275 25.17 -20.85 53.87
C LEU A 275 23.71 -20.96 53.50
N GLY A 276 22.83 -20.99 54.54
CA GLY A 276 21.39 -21.07 54.31
C GLY A 276 20.83 -19.82 53.59
N LYS A 277 21.42 -18.63 53.79
CA LYS A 277 21.06 -17.42 53.04
C LYS A 277 21.50 -17.50 51.59
N LEU A 278 22.74 -17.97 51.32
CA LEU A 278 23.31 -18.13 49.97
C LEU A 278 22.50 -19.14 49.13
N GLU A 279 22.19 -20.31 49.71
CA GLU A 279 21.37 -21.32 49.03
C GLU A 279 19.98 -20.77 48.65
N ARG A 280 19.30 -20.08 49.58
CA ARG A 280 18.00 -19.45 49.33
C ARG A 280 18.08 -18.34 48.27
N ALA A 281 19.23 -17.67 48.19
CA ALA A 281 19.46 -16.63 47.21
C ALA A 281 19.81 -17.17 45.80
N GLY A 282 20.03 -18.51 45.67
CA GLY A 282 20.35 -19.16 44.40
C GLY A 282 21.82 -19.42 44.14
N TRP A 283 22.70 -19.25 45.13
CA TRP A 283 24.07 -19.68 45.03
C TRP A 283 24.14 -21.23 44.86
N ARG A 284 24.90 -21.69 43.89
CA ARG A 284 25.04 -23.12 43.57
C ARG A 284 26.39 -23.70 44.00
N GLY A 285 27.22 -22.88 44.66
CA GLY A 285 28.46 -23.34 45.21
C GLY A 285 28.25 -24.31 46.37
N ASP A 286 29.27 -25.08 46.69
CA ASP A 286 29.30 -25.99 47.83
C ASP A 286 30.03 -25.37 49.05
N ARG A 287 30.00 -26.07 50.16
CA ARG A 287 30.71 -25.64 51.39
C ARG A 287 32.21 -25.37 51.20
N GLY A 288 32.87 -26.06 50.23
CA GLY A 288 34.28 -25.87 49.91
C GLY A 288 34.57 -24.56 49.18
N GLN A 289 33.57 -24.02 48.52
CA GLN A 289 33.64 -22.69 47.82
C GLN A 289 33.33 -21.51 48.76
N LEU A 290 32.87 -21.76 49.97
CA LEU A 290 32.79 -20.76 51.04
C LEU A 290 34.10 -20.76 51.83
N VAL A 291 34.96 -19.80 51.53
CA VAL A 291 36.31 -19.71 52.17
C VAL A 291 36.22 -18.82 53.39
N GLU A 292 36.63 -19.37 54.52
CA GLU A 292 36.71 -18.65 55.79
C GLU A 292 38.11 -18.10 56.01
N LEU A 293 38.23 -16.82 56.22
CA LEU A 293 39.47 -16.18 56.67
C LEU A 293 39.28 -15.64 58.09
N PRO A 294 40.28 -15.79 58.95
CA PRO A 294 40.18 -15.27 60.31
C PRO A 294 40.24 -13.75 60.35
N GLN A 295 39.45 -13.12 61.21
CA GLN A 295 39.47 -11.70 61.58
C GLN A 295 39.60 -11.62 63.09
N ASN A 296 40.69 -11.06 63.63
CA ASN A 296 40.85 -10.88 65.09
C ASN A 296 39.98 -9.72 65.57
N ASP A 297 39.21 -9.96 66.62
CA ASP A 297 38.40 -8.96 67.32
C ASP A 297 38.44 -9.26 68.82
N PRO A 298 38.61 -8.26 69.70
CA PRO A 298 38.64 -8.47 71.17
C PRO A 298 37.22 -8.64 71.73
N ASP A 299 36.15 -8.38 70.96
CA ASP A 299 34.77 -8.52 71.44
C ASP A 299 34.32 -10.00 71.35
N LEU A 300 34.27 -10.64 72.49
CA LEU A 300 33.84 -12.03 72.60
C LEU A 300 32.40 -12.29 72.17
N SER A 301 31.52 -11.26 72.22
CA SER A 301 30.14 -11.42 71.83
C SER A 301 29.95 -11.59 70.32
N ARG A 302 30.93 -11.28 69.53
CA ARG A 302 30.91 -11.32 68.06
C ARG A 302 31.69 -12.52 67.51
N VAL A 303 32.33 -13.30 68.36
CA VAL A 303 33.10 -14.48 67.91
C VAL A 303 32.19 -15.44 67.14
N GLY A 304 32.66 -15.88 65.97
CA GLY A 304 31.91 -16.74 65.06
C GLY A 304 31.04 -16.01 64.05
N GLN A 305 30.91 -14.70 64.17
CA GLN A 305 30.14 -13.90 63.21
C GLN A 305 31.04 -13.47 62.04
N ILE A 306 30.43 -13.27 60.89
CA ILE A 306 31.05 -12.73 59.69
C ILE A 306 31.26 -11.22 59.83
N TRP A 307 32.51 -10.79 59.69
CA TRP A 307 32.93 -9.39 59.70
C TRP A 307 32.80 -8.73 58.32
N SER A 308 33.13 -9.43 57.27
CA SER A 308 33.04 -8.94 55.90
C SER A 308 32.89 -10.11 54.93
N GLN A 309 32.40 -9.82 53.74
CA GLN A 309 32.20 -10.80 52.67
C GLN A 309 32.74 -10.30 51.34
N GLN A 310 33.07 -11.25 50.46
CA GLN A 310 33.45 -11.04 49.07
C GLN A 310 32.83 -12.20 48.24
N PRO A 311 32.04 -11.97 47.24
CA PRO A 311 31.62 -10.68 46.66
C PRO A 311 30.79 -9.80 47.65
N PRO A 312 30.77 -8.48 47.41
CA PRO A 312 29.88 -7.60 48.19
C PRO A 312 28.40 -7.88 47.89
N VAL A 313 27.51 -7.29 48.68
CA VAL A 313 26.06 -7.31 48.38
C VAL A 313 25.82 -6.79 46.98
N GLY A 314 25.01 -7.50 46.17
CA GLY A 314 24.73 -7.16 44.78
C GLY A 314 24.78 -8.41 43.89
N GLU A 315 24.87 -8.22 42.56
CA GLU A 315 24.92 -9.34 41.65
C GLU A 315 26.28 -10.09 41.67
N ALA A 316 26.20 -11.41 41.79
CA ALA A 316 27.33 -12.30 41.77
C ALA A 316 27.05 -13.55 40.91
N GLY A 317 28.07 -14.23 40.44
CA GLY A 317 27.92 -15.51 39.72
C GLY A 317 27.45 -16.63 40.64
N VAL A 318 26.54 -17.46 40.16
CA VAL A 318 25.96 -18.57 40.99
C VAL A 318 26.96 -19.57 41.46
N ASN A 319 28.16 -19.66 40.81
CA ASN A 319 29.25 -20.54 41.15
C ASN A 319 30.49 -19.78 41.68
N ASP A 320 30.33 -18.47 41.96
CA ASP A 320 31.46 -17.70 42.47
C ASP A 320 31.88 -18.22 43.85
N GLN A 321 33.18 -18.18 44.07
CA GLN A 321 33.74 -18.43 45.41
C GLN A 321 33.32 -17.29 46.34
N VAL A 322 32.77 -17.63 47.49
CA VAL A 322 32.42 -16.68 48.53
C VAL A 322 33.46 -16.69 49.61
N VAL A 323 34.10 -15.57 49.84
CA VAL A 323 35.10 -15.41 50.91
C VAL A 323 34.45 -14.59 52.04
N VAL A 324 34.50 -15.15 53.27
CA VAL A 324 34.03 -14.46 54.46
C VAL A 324 35.15 -14.34 55.47
N ARG A 325 35.22 -13.18 56.13
CA ARG A 325 36.10 -13.02 57.30
C ARG A 325 35.29 -13.30 58.55
N VAL A 326 35.69 -14.31 59.29
CA VAL A 326 35.01 -14.75 60.48
C VAL A 326 35.77 -14.27 61.72
N ILE A 327 35.03 -13.64 62.63
CA ILE A 327 35.63 -13.10 63.84
C ILE A 327 36.11 -14.24 64.75
N ARG A 328 37.41 -14.16 65.11
CA ARG A 328 38.05 -15.02 66.08
C ARG A 328 38.53 -14.18 67.26
N PHE A 329 38.49 -14.76 68.45
CA PHE A 329 39.06 -14.05 69.60
C PHE A 329 40.56 -13.88 69.38
N GLY A 330 41.01 -12.66 69.44
CA GLY A 330 42.45 -12.37 69.30
C GLY A 330 42.74 -10.91 69.60
N LEU A 331 43.80 -10.63 70.31
CA LEU A 331 44.29 -9.28 70.57
C LEU A 331 44.68 -8.66 69.18
N VAL A 332 44.17 -7.52 68.85
CA VAL A 332 44.69 -6.74 67.73
C VAL A 332 46.12 -6.32 68.07
N PRO A 333 47.12 -6.62 67.25
CA PRO A 333 48.48 -6.12 67.50
C PRO A 333 48.38 -4.58 67.53
N GLY A 334 48.84 -3.99 68.64
CA GLY A 334 48.91 -2.54 68.73
C GLY A 334 49.74 -1.95 67.58
N PRO A 335 49.51 -0.70 67.14
CA PRO A 335 50.34 -0.04 66.19
C PRO A 335 51.75 0.03 66.75
N GLY A 336 52.74 -0.67 66.11
CA GLY A 336 54.15 -0.61 66.39
C GLY A 336 54.77 0.74 65.98
#